data_e7789d6479fedaca2d490e82113f9c6f
#
_entry.id   e7789d6479fedaca2d490e82113f9c6f
#
_cell.length_a   1.000
_cell.length_b   1.000
_cell.length_c   1.000
_cell.angle_alpha   90.00
_cell.angle_beta   90.00
_cell.angle_gamma   90.00
#
_symmetry.space_group_name_H-M   'P 1'
#
loop_
_entity.id
_entity.type
_entity.pdbx_description
1 polymer ?
#
loop_
_entity_poly.entity_id
_entity_poly.type
_entity_poly.pdbx_seq_one_letter_code
_entity_poly.pdbx_strand_id
1 'polypeptide(L)'
;MPREDLSEQDSRRWAEIIELSINLKLAGDLIERMLRKVQQQKTSQRRQFSEVGLEELTGLHSQLIANLRLGLSVFLSADPESARQLLREKRRFRAQERRLAHAHVSRLQRKIVQSMETSSLHLELIADMKRLNSLFCSSAYVVLETSDTGALSAEDIADITHSP
;
A
#
# COMPACT_ATOMS: atom_id res chain seq x y z
N MET A 1 25.25 35.44 -5.23
CA MET A 1 25.07 34.07 -5.71
C MET A 1 23.71 33.97 -6.37
N PRO A 2 23.59 33.65 -7.66
CA PRO A 2 22.26 33.48 -8.26
C PRO A 2 21.61 32.27 -7.58
N ARG A 3 20.38 32.43 -7.08
CA ARG A 3 19.49 31.34 -6.80
C ARG A 3 19.21 30.68 -8.15
N GLU A 4 19.75 29.48 -8.39
CA GLU A 4 19.27 28.62 -9.45
C GLU A 4 17.81 28.29 -9.07
N ASP A 5 16.89 28.90 -9.77
CA ASP A 5 15.48 28.53 -9.68
C ASP A 5 15.40 27.09 -10.20
N LEU A 6 15.12 26.15 -9.27
CA LEU A 6 14.85 24.77 -9.63
C LEU A 6 13.77 24.74 -10.71
N SER A 7 14.01 23.98 -11.77
CA SER A 7 12.98 23.79 -12.80
C SER A 7 11.71 23.23 -12.16
N GLU A 8 10.57 23.47 -12.77
CA GLU A 8 9.30 22.91 -12.28
C GLU A 8 9.36 21.38 -12.17
N GLN A 9 10.09 20.74 -13.09
CA GLN A 9 10.31 19.30 -13.08
C GLN A 9 11.16 18.85 -11.88
N ASP A 10 12.22 19.58 -11.54
CA ASP A 10 13.05 19.28 -10.37
C ASP A 10 12.25 19.45 -9.07
N SER A 11 11.43 20.50 -8.99
CA SER A 11 10.58 20.76 -7.83
C SER A 11 9.56 19.63 -7.62
N ARG A 12 8.96 19.12 -8.68
CA ARG A 12 8.05 17.96 -8.63
C ARG A 12 8.79 16.71 -8.16
N ARG A 13 9.97 16.43 -8.72
CA ARG A 13 10.78 15.28 -8.34
C ARG A 13 11.19 15.32 -6.88
N TRP A 14 11.54 16.49 -6.37
CA TRP A 14 11.79 16.68 -4.93
C TRP A 14 10.58 16.37 -4.07
N ALA A 15 9.40 16.82 -4.46
CA ALA A 15 8.15 16.51 -3.73
C ALA A 15 7.87 15.00 -3.71
N GLU A 16 8.06 14.30 -4.82
CA GLU A 16 7.92 12.84 -4.91
C GLU A 16 8.88 12.09 -3.98
N ILE A 17 10.15 12.53 -3.93
CA ILE A 17 11.16 11.93 -3.03
C ILE A 17 10.79 12.15 -1.56
N ILE A 18 10.32 13.34 -1.22
CA ILE A 18 9.87 13.66 0.14
C ILE A 18 8.67 12.80 0.52
N GLU A 19 7.67 12.68 -0.36
CA GLU A 19 6.49 11.83 -0.12
C GLU A 19 6.88 10.37 0.07
N LEU A 20 7.73 9.82 -0.80
CA LEU A 20 8.23 8.45 -0.65
C LEU A 20 8.96 8.27 0.68
N SER A 21 9.80 9.22 1.07
CA SER A 21 10.56 9.18 2.34
C SER A 21 9.62 9.16 3.54
N ILE A 22 8.56 9.97 3.53
CA ILE A 22 7.53 9.98 4.57
C ILE A 22 6.81 8.62 4.61
N ASN A 23 6.41 8.09 3.46
CA ASN A 23 5.71 6.82 3.36
C ASN A 23 6.58 5.64 3.84
N LEU A 24 7.87 5.63 3.53
CA LEU A 24 8.81 4.62 4.01
C LEU A 24 9.00 4.71 5.53
N LYS A 25 9.08 5.93 6.09
CA LYS A 25 9.12 6.11 7.55
C LYS A 25 7.86 5.57 8.22
N LEU A 26 6.68 5.93 7.73
CA LEU A 26 5.40 5.44 8.25
C LEU A 26 5.28 3.91 8.12
N ALA A 27 5.78 3.35 7.03
CA ALA A 27 5.82 1.89 6.84
C ALA A 27 6.74 1.22 7.87
N GLY A 28 7.92 1.79 8.15
CA GLY A 28 8.85 1.30 9.17
C GLY A 28 8.21 1.29 10.57
N ASP A 29 7.59 2.40 10.97
CA ASP A 29 6.89 2.52 12.26
C ASP A 29 5.75 1.49 12.39
N LEU A 30 5.05 1.24 11.28
CA LEU A 30 3.96 0.25 11.23
C LEU A 30 4.49 -1.18 11.34
N ILE A 31 5.57 -1.51 10.64
CA ILE A 31 6.22 -2.83 10.69
C ILE A 31 6.74 -3.10 12.11
N GLU A 32 7.41 -2.14 12.73
CA GLU A 32 7.89 -2.27 14.11
C GLU A 32 6.73 -2.59 15.08
N ARG A 33 5.62 -1.87 14.96
CA ARG A 33 4.42 -2.12 15.76
C ARG A 33 3.84 -3.53 15.55
N MET A 34 3.78 -3.98 14.30
CA MET A 34 3.32 -5.34 13.96
C MET A 34 4.22 -6.41 14.59
N LEU A 35 5.53 -6.25 14.47
CA LEU A 35 6.50 -7.19 15.04
C LEU A 35 6.41 -7.26 16.56
N ARG A 36 6.27 -6.12 17.23
CA ARG A 36 6.07 -6.07 18.70
C ARG A 36 4.81 -6.83 19.13
N LYS A 37 3.69 -6.65 18.42
CA LYS A 37 2.44 -7.37 18.71
C LYS A 37 2.61 -8.89 18.56
N VAL A 38 3.23 -9.34 17.46
CA VAL A 38 3.50 -10.77 17.23
C VAL A 38 4.42 -11.34 18.31
N GLN A 39 5.45 -10.60 18.69
CA GLN A 39 6.37 -11.03 19.75
C GLN A 39 5.67 -11.15 21.12
N GLN A 40 4.87 -10.15 21.48
CA GLN A 40 4.09 -10.19 22.74
C GLN A 40 3.14 -11.38 22.78
N GLN A 41 2.46 -11.68 21.68
CA GLN A 41 1.55 -12.82 21.58
C GLN A 41 2.29 -14.16 21.81
N LYS A 42 3.47 -14.33 21.17
CA LYS A 42 4.29 -15.53 21.35
C LYS A 42 4.81 -15.70 22.78
N THR A 43 5.28 -14.59 23.39
CA THR A 43 5.99 -14.64 24.67
C THR A 43 5.02 -14.69 25.86
N SER A 44 3.98 -13.86 25.86
CA SER A 44 3.11 -13.68 27.03
C SER A 44 1.94 -14.65 27.07
N GLN A 45 1.45 -15.10 25.92
CA GLN A 45 0.20 -15.87 25.84
C GLN A 45 0.38 -17.29 25.27
N ARG A 46 1.55 -17.64 24.76
CA ARG A 46 1.85 -18.95 24.10
C ARG A 46 0.80 -19.37 23.05
N ARG A 47 0.07 -18.39 22.49
CA ARG A 47 -0.98 -18.65 21.51
C ARG A 47 -0.37 -18.72 20.12
N GLN A 48 -0.85 -19.64 19.32
CA GLN A 48 -0.42 -19.82 17.92
C GLN A 48 -1.60 -19.58 17.00
N PHE A 49 -1.31 -19.01 15.85
CA PHE A 49 -2.32 -18.94 14.79
C PHE A 49 -2.74 -20.36 14.39
N SER A 50 -4.00 -20.50 13.96
CA SER A 50 -4.43 -21.71 13.27
C SER A 50 -3.62 -21.86 11.96
N GLU A 51 -3.46 -23.09 11.49
CA GLU A 51 -2.77 -23.36 10.23
C GLU A 51 -3.36 -22.51 9.08
N VAL A 52 -4.68 -22.52 8.95
CA VAL A 52 -5.40 -21.69 7.97
C VAL A 52 -5.11 -20.19 8.16
N GLY A 53 -5.11 -19.68 9.39
CA GLY A 53 -4.81 -18.28 9.67
C GLY A 53 -3.37 -17.90 9.31
N LEU A 54 -2.43 -18.80 9.52
CA LEU A 54 -1.03 -18.59 9.14
C LEU A 54 -0.85 -18.58 7.63
N GLU A 55 -1.50 -19.50 6.91
CA GLU A 55 -1.51 -19.54 5.44
C GLU A 55 -2.08 -18.25 4.84
N GLU A 56 -3.20 -17.75 5.39
CA GLU A 56 -3.83 -16.49 4.99
C GLU A 56 -2.87 -15.31 5.13
N LEU A 57 -2.23 -15.18 6.30
CA LEU A 57 -1.27 -14.09 6.57
C LEU A 57 -0.04 -14.20 5.67
N THR A 58 0.47 -15.40 5.46
CA THR A 58 1.65 -15.64 4.59
C THR A 58 1.35 -15.30 3.13
N GLY A 59 0.18 -15.69 2.63
CA GLY A 59 -0.26 -15.37 1.27
C GLY A 59 -0.42 -13.86 1.07
N LEU A 60 -1.04 -13.17 2.03
CA LEU A 60 -1.21 -11.72 1.99
C LEU A 60 0.13 -10.99 2.08
N HIS A 61 1.05 -11.46 2.93
CA HIS A 61 2.41 -10.93 3.05
C HIS A 61 3.19 -11.08 1.74
N SER A 62 3.12 -12.22 1.08
CA SER A 62 3.80 -12.45 -0.21
C SER A 62 3.32 -11.47 -1.28
N GLN A 63 2.03 -11.22 -1.35
CA GLN A 63 1.46 -10.22 -2.25
C GLN A 63 1.88 -8.79 -1.88
N LEU A 64 1.97 -8.48 -0.58
CA LEU A 64 2.47 -7.18 -0.10
C LEU A 64 3.91 -6.93 -0.57
N ILE A 65 4.80 -7.91 -0.45
CA ILE A 65 6.19 -7.81 -0.90
C ILE A 65 6.27 -7.62 -2.42
N ALA A 66 5.45 -8.33 -3.20
CA ALA A 66 5.38 -8.13 -4.65
C ALA A 66 4.95 -6.69 -5.01
N ASN A 67 3.94 -6.15 -4.33
CA ASN A 67 3.46 -4.79 -4.53
C ASN A 67 4.48 -3.74 -4.09
N LEU A 68 5.24 -3.97 -3.01
CA LEU A 68 6.35 -3.11 -2.61
C LEU A 68 7.41 -3.01 -3.71
N ARG A 69 7.84 -4.16 -4.25
CA ARG A 69 8.84 -4.20 -5.33
C ARG A 69 8.35 -3.47 -6.57
N LEU A 70 7.10 -3.69 -6.96
CA LEU A 70 6.49 -3.00 -8.09
C LEU A 70 6.36 -1.49 -7.81
N GLY A 71 5.97 -1.09 -6.59
CA GLY A 71 5.87 0.32 -6.21
C GLY A 71 7.21 1.06 -6.28
N LEU A 72 8.29 0.42 -5.83
CA LEU A 72 9.65 0.96 -5.96
C LEU A 72 10.07 1.06 -7.44
N SER A 73 9.74 0.05 -8.25
CA SER A 73 10.00 0.09 -9.70
C SER A 73 9.27 1.24 -10.37
N VAL A 74 8.00 1.44 -10.06
CA VAL A 74 7.18 2.56 -10.58
C VAL A 74 7.78 3.91 -10.19
N PHE A 75 8.21 4.08 -8.93
CA PHE A 75 8.85 5.29 -8.47
C PHE A 75 10.15 5.61 -9.23
N LEU A 76 10.96 4.57 -9.53
CA LEU A 76 12.24 4.73 -10.21
C LEU A 76 12.09 4.95 -11.72
N SER A 77 11.16 4.24 -12.37
CA SER A 77 10.99 4.28 -13.82
C SER A 77 10.02 5.36 -14.30
N ALA A 78 9.11 5.81 -13.43
CA ALA A 78 7.99 6.68 -13.77
C ALA A 78 7.16 6.17 -14.98
N ASP A 79 7.11 4.82 -15.17
CA ASP A 79 6.39 4.20 -16.27
C ASP A 79 4.89 4.12 -15.99
N PRO A 80 4.03 4.75 -16.83
CA PRO A 80 2.59 4.78 -16.60
C PRO A 80 1.91 3.41 -16.67
N GLU A 81 2.41 2.47 -17.48
CA GLU A 81 1.81 1.14 -17.57
C GLU A 81 2.08 0.33 -16.29
N SER A 82 3.31 0.40 -15.79
CA SER A 82 3.66 -0.18 -14.48
C SER A 82 2.84 0.45 -13.34
N ALA A 83 2.58 1.76 -13.40
CA ALA A 83 1.72 2.45 -12.44
C ALA A 83 0.27 1.94 -12.50
N ARG A 84 -0.30 1.77 -13.69
CA ARG A 84 -1.64 1.17 -13.86
C ARG A 84 -1.66 -0.28 -13.35
N GLN A 85 -0.61 -1.05 -13.61
CA GLN A 85 -0.48 -2.41 -13.07
C GLN A 85 -0.47 -2.38 -11.53
N LEU A 86 0.29 -1.50 -10.91
CA LEU A 86 0.35 -1.37 -9.46
C LEU A 86 -1.03 -1.04 -8.85
N LEU A 87 -1.83 -0.20 -9.51
CA LEU A 87 -3.20 0.07 -9.06
C LEU A 87 -4.14 -1.13 -9.24
N ARG A 88 -3.94 -1.97 -10.27
CA ARG A 88 -4.67 -3.24 -10.40
C ARG A 88 -4.33 -4.18 -9.25
N GLU A 89 -3.06 -4.31 -8.91
CA GLU A 89 -2.61 -5.14 -7.78
C GLU A 89 -3.09 -4.58 -6.43
N LYS A 90 -3.11 -3.27 -6.24
CA LYS A 90 -3.71 -2.63 -5.06
C LYS A 90 -5.19 -3.02 -4.88
N ARG A 91 -5.97 -3.03 -5.97
CA ARG A 91 -7.37 -3.47 -5.93
C ARG A 91 -7.50 -4.96 -5.60
N ARG A 92 -6.66 -5.83 -6.17
CA ARG A 92 -6.62 -7.27 -5.86
C ARG A 92 -6.31 -7.50 -4.39
N PHE A 93 -5.32 -6.80 -3.85
CA PHE A 93 -4.95 -6.88 -2.44
C PHE A 93 -6.13 -6.51 -1.53
N ARG A 94 -6.83 -5.41 -1.83
CA ARG A 94 -8.02 -4.98 -1.08
C ARG A 94 -9.15 -6.00 -1.14
N ALA A 95 -9.36 -6.63 -2.29
CA ALA A 95 -10.37 -7.68 -2.44
C ALA A 95 -10.02 -8.92 -1.60
N GLN A 96 -8.74 -9.30 -1.58
CA GLN A 96 -8.26 -10.40 -0.77
C GLN A 96 -8.37 -10.09 0.73
N GLU A 97 -7.93 -8.92 1.17
CA GLU A 97 -8.07 -8.47 2.56
C GLU A 97 -9.51 -8.60 3.05
N ARG A 98 -10.48 -8.07 2.29
CA ARG A 98 -11.90 -8.19 2.66
C ARG A 98 -12.37 -9.64 2.74
N ARG A 99 -11.98 -10.47 1.78
CA ARG A 99 -12.34 -11.90 1.77
C ARG A 99 -11.79 -12.62 3.00
N LEU A 100 -10.52 -12.35 3.38
CA LEU A 100 -9.89 -12.95 4.55
C LEU A 100 -10.55 -12.49 5.85
N ALA A 101 -10.88 -11.21 5.98
CA ALA A 101 -11.61 -10.68 7.13
C ALA A 101 -12.99 -11.35 7.28
N HIS A 102 -13.74 -11.50 6.20
CA HIS A 102 -15.02 -12.21 6.22
C HIS A 102 -14.89 -13.68 6.57
N ALA A 103 -13.92 -14.39 5.99
CA ALA A 103 -13.66 -15.79 6.31
C ALA A 103 -13.30 -15.97 7.78
N HIS A 104 -12.50 -15.06 8.35
CA HIS A 104 -12.15 -15.07 9.76
C HIS A 104 -13.38 -14.90 10.65
N VAL A 105 -14.24 -13.92 10.38
CA VAL A 105 -15.48 -13.70 11.13
C VAL A 105 -16.40 -14.94 11.06
N SER A 106 -16.51 -15.58 9.90
CA SER A 106 -17.29 -16.80 9.74
C SER A 106 -16.74 -17.97 10.60
N ARG A 107 -15.42 -18.07 10.72
CA ARG A 107 -14.79 -19.08 11.62
C ARG A 107 -15.10 -18.80 13.09
N LEU A 108 -15.12 -17.52 13.50
CA LEU A 108 -15.50 -17.15 14.86
C LEU A 108 -16.95 -17.53 15.18
N GLN A 109 -17.88 -17.29 14.26
CA GLN A 109 -19.28 -17.68 14.41
C GLN A 109 -19.45 -19.19 14.58
N ARG A 110 -18.58 -20.00 13.96
CA ARG A 110 -18.54 -21.46 14.12
C ARG A 110 -17.83 -21.92 15.40
N LYS A 111 -17.41 -20.99 16.27
CA LYS A 111 -16.75 -21.25 17.56
C LYS A 111 -15.49 -22.12 17.45
N ILE A 112 -14.67 -21.87 16.43
CA ILE A 112 -13.35 -22.51 16.32
C ILE A 112 -12.41 -21.86 17.33
N VAL A 113 -12.17 -22.52 18.47
CA VAL A 113 -11.46 -22.00 19.65
C VAL A 113 -10.11 -21.38 19.29
N GLN A 114 -9.29 -22.07 18.48
CA GLN A 114 -7.97 -21.59 18.08
C GLN A 114 -8.03 -20.27 17.29
N SER A 115 -9.07 -20.08 16.46
CA SER A 115 -9.29 -18.82 15.76
C SER A 115 -9.75 -17.71 16.69
N MET A 116 -10.44 -18.02 17.77
CA MET A 116 -10.89 -17.03 18.76
C MET A 116 -9.72 -16.47 19.56
N GLU A 117 -8.76 -17.31 19.94
CA GLU A 117 -7.63 -16.93 20.78
C GLU A 117 -6.67 -15.90 20.10
N THR A 118 -6.54 -15.96 18.78
CA THR A 118 -5.67 -15.07 18.02
C THR A 118 -6.42 -14.08 17.14
N SER A 119 -7.76 -14.00 17.31
CA SER A 119 -8.65 -13.25 16.41
C SER A 119 -8.28 -11.78 16.29
N SER A 120 -8.08 -11.09 17.41
CA SER A 120 -7.74 -9.67 17.40
C SER A 120 -6.44 -9.41 16.63
N LEU A 121 -5.38 -10.17 16.96
CA LEU A 121 -4.09 -10.02 16.31
C LEU A 121 -4.16 -10.35 14.81
N HIS A 122 -4.91 -11.41 14.43
CA HIS A 122 -5.06 -11.79 13.02
C HIS A 122 -5.69 -10.66 12.19
N LEU A 123 -6.81 -10.10 12.66
CA LEU A 123 -7.49 -9.00 11.98
C LEU A 123 -6.64 -7.71 11.97
N GLU A 124 -5.94 -7.42 13.06
CA GLU A 124 -5.04 -6.27 13.13
C GLU A 124 -3.88 -6.39 12.14
N LEU A 125 -3.26 -7.57 12.00
CA LEU A 125 -2.19 -7.80 11.03
C LEU A 125 -2.69 -7.64 9.58
N ILE A 126 -3.88 -8.16 9.25
CA ILE A 126 -4.50 -7.96 7.94
C ILE A 126 -4.74 -6.47 7.67
N ALA A 127 -5.27 -5.72 8.63
CA ALA A 127 -5.52 -4.29 8.50
C ALA A 127 -4.20 -3.49 8.35
N ASP A 128 -3.17 -3.85 9.11
CA ASP A 128 -1.87 -3.19 9.05
C ASP A 128 -1.16 -3.48 7.70
N MET A 129 -1.25 -4.71 7.17
CA MET A 129 -0.75 -5.04 5.83
C MET A 129 -1.47 -4.25 4.73
N LYS A 130 -2.79 -4.01 4.86
CA LYS A 130 -3.52 -3.14 3.94
C LYS A 130 -3.02 -1.70 3.97
N ARG A 131 -2.68 -1.17 5.15
CA ARG A 131 -2.08 0.17 5.29
C ARG A 131 -0.72 0.23 4.63
N LEU A 132 0.16 -0.77 4.89
CA LEU A 132 1.46 -0.89 4.22
C LEU A 132 1.31 -0.92 2.70
N ASN A 133 0.39 -1.74 2.19
CA ASN A 133 0.12 -1.81 0.75
C ASN A 133 -0.32 -0.46 0.16
N SER A 134 -1.08 0.33 0.91
CA SER A 134 -1.51 1.66 0.46
C SER A 134 -0.34 2.64 0.39
N LEU A 135 0.59 2.60 1.35
CA LEU A 135 1.81 3.42 1.35
C LEU A 135 2.72 3.06 0.16
N PHE A 136 2.90 1.76 -0.12
CA PHE A 136 3.75 1.29 -1.22
C PHE A 136 3.17 1.58 -2.61
N CYS A 137 1.85 1.70 -2.72
CA CYS A 137 1.19 1.97 -3.98
C CYS A 137 0.96 3.48 -4.25
N SER A 138 1.43 4.38 -3.38
CA SER A 138 1.21 5.83 -3.54
C SER A 138 1.87 6.39 -4.79
N SER A 139 3.07 5.93 -5.12
CA SER A 139 3.83 6.37 -6.30
C SER A 139 3.07 6.22 -7.63
N ALA A 140 2.15 5.26 -7.72
CA ALA A 140 1.36 5.06 -8.94
C ALA A 140 0.45 6.26 -9.26
N TYR A 141 -0.08 6.93 -8.26
CA TYR A 141 -0.96 8.09 -8.46
C TYR A 141 -0.17 9.27 -9.01
N VAL A 142 1.00 9.55 -8.46
CA VAL A 142 1.88 10.64 -8.90
C VAL A 142 2.28 10.45 -10.36
N VAL A 143 2.71 9.23 -10.73
CA VAL A 143 3.10 8.91 -12.12
C VAL A 143 1.93 9.08 -13.09
N LEU A 144 0.72 8.67 -12.71
CA LEU A 144 -0.45 8.79 -13.59
C LEU A 144 -0.94 10.23 -13.71
N GLU A 145 -0.96 11.01 -12.61
CA GLU A 145 -1.30 12.44 -12.66
C GLU A 145 -0.35 13.21 -13.58
N THR A 146 0.94 12.93 -13.54
CA THR A 146 1.93 13.56 -14.42
C THR A 146 1.71 13.16 -15.88
N SER A 147 1.32 11.91 -16.14
CA SER A 147 1.06 11.42 -17.50
C SER A 147 -0.22 12.02 -18.09
N ASP A 148 -1.27 12.15 -17.30
CA ASP A 148 -2.56 12.71 -17.73
C ASP A 148 -2.45 14.24 -17.96
N THR A 149 -1.68 14.94 -17.11
CA THR A 149 -1.40 16.39 -17.32
C THR A 149 -0.57 16.62 -18.57
N GLY A 150 0.31 15.71 -18.93
CA GLY A 150 1.06 15.74 -20.21
C GLY A 150 0.19 15.44 -21.44
N ALA A 151 -0.93 14.72 -21.28
CA ALA A 151 -1.89 14.43 -22.34
C ALA A 151 -2.92 15.55 -22.54
N LEU A 152 -3.16 16.38 -21.52
CA LEU A 152 -4.02 17.57 -21.57
C LEU A 152 -3.28 18.82 -22.11
N SER A 153 -2.08 18.65 -22.68
CA SER A 153 -1.31 19.75 -23.22
C SER A 153 -1.74 20.10 -24.64
N ALA A 154 -2.20 21.31 -24.81
CA ALA A 154 -2.36 22.15 -25.99
C ALA A 154 -3.75 22.18 -26.64
N GLU A 155 -4.54 21.14 -26.70
CA GLU A 155 -5.87 21.18 -27.35
C GLU A 155 -7.01 21.56 -26.39
N ASP A 156 -6.96 21.12 -25.12
CA ASP A 156 -8.03 21.38 -24.15
C ASP A 156 -7.96 22.79 -23.51
N ILE A 157 -6.79 23.43 -23.49
CA ILE A 157 -6.63 24.81 -23.02
C ILE A 157 -7.18 25.82 -24.05
N ALA A 158 -7.19 25.47 -25.32
CA ALA A 158 -7.72 26.32 -26.39
C ALA A 158 -9.27 26.40 -26.35
N ASP A 159 -9.95 25.35 -25.89
CA ASP A 159 -11.41 25.29 -25.87
C ASP A 159 -12.04 26.01 -24.65
N ILE A 160 -11.29 26.21 -23.57
CA ILE A 160 -11.75 26.91 -22.37
C ILE A 160 -11.64 28.44 -22.52
N THR A 161 -10.79 28.92 -23.44
CA THR A 161 -10.57 30.35 -23.66
C THR A 161 -11.45 30.96 -24.76
N HIS A 162 -12.30 30.16 -25.42
CA HIS A 162 -13.17 30.59 -26.53
C HIS A 162 -14.64 30.22 -26.34
N SER A 163 -15.18 30.42 -25.14
CA SER A 163 -16.64 30.51 -24.96
C SER A 163 -17.04 31.94 -24.62
N PRO A 164 -17.95 32.55 -25.39
CA PRO A 164 -18.35 33.94 -25.26
C PRO A 164 -19.15 34.23 -24.00
#